data_d8584bdee5adc02f65d5a8036f492711
#
_entry.id   d8584bdee5adc02f65d5a8036f492711
#
_cell.length_a   1.000
_cell.length_b   1.000
_cell.length_c   1.000
_cell.angle_alpha   90.00
_cell.angle_beta   90.00
_cell.angle_gamma   90.00
#
_symmetry.space_group_name_H-M   'P 1'
#
loop_
_entity.id
_entity.type
_entity.pdbx_description
1 polymer ?
#
loop_
_entity_poly.entity_id
_entity_poly.type
_entity_poly.pdbx_seq_one_letter_code
_entity_poly.pdbx_strand_id
1 'polypeptide(L)'
;VTARRAVLKTFALLPLAGCAATPATPTTTPPPATTTTTTSAAPVKHDALVELEKKFDARLGVYAAGVGTIEHRADERFAFCSTFKGLAAAAVLHRNPMTHLDTVVTYTEADLMKSSTITRQHVQTGMKLRDLCDAAVRHSDGTAGNLLLRALGGPAELTRYLRDLGDDETRMDRVEPDITSATPGDPRDTATPRSLGTDYQRLVLGDALEPAKRDFLKDLLERSVTGAKRIRAGVPQGSKVASKTGTGSYGTANDIAVVWPPGREPILIAIMSSRSSADAKYDEALIAEATAYVVKTLI
;
A
#
# COMPACT_ATOMS: atom_id res chain seq x y z
N VAL A 1 -38.89 -15.34 -49.13
CA VAL A 1 -40.35 -15.37 -49.29
C VAL A 1 -40.97 -14.70 -48.08
N THR A 2 -41.51 -13.52 -48.36
CA THR A 2 -42.71 -12.84 -47.86
C THR A 2 -42.88 -12.49 -46.37
N ALA A 3 -42.94 -11.17 -46.21
CA ALA A 3 -43.38 -10.41 -45.05
C ALA A 3 -44.81 -10.65 -44.63
N ARG A 4 -45.17 -10.34 -43.38
CA ARG A 4 -46.47 -9.69 -43.07
C ARG A 4 -46.34 -8.79 -41.80
N ARG A 5 -46.67 -7.51 -42.03
CA ARG A 5 -46.99 -6.50 -41.03
C ARG A 5 -48.37 -6.77 -40.42
N ALA A 6 -48.53 -6.49 -39.14
CA ALA A 6 -49.87 -6.29 -38.57
C ALA A 6 -49.85 -4.99 -37.75
N VAL A 7 -50.75 -4.08 -38.16
CA VAL A 7 -51.12 -2.83 -37.53
C VAL A 7 -52.22 -3.09 -36.51
N LEU A 8 -52.15 -2.58 -35.32
CA LEU A 8 -53.31 -2.52 -34.42
C LEU A 8 -53.54 -1.14 -33.85
N LYS A 9 -54.82 -0.78 -33.90
CA LYS A 9 -55.43 0.51 -33.74
C LYS A 9 -55.55 0.94 -32.26
N THR A 10 -55.40 2.23 -32.09
CA THR A 10 -55.71 3.03 -30.92
C THR A 10 -57.19 3.02 -30.56
N PHE A 11 -57.53 2.86 -29.29
CA PHE A 11 -58.81 3.33 -28.72
C PHE A 11 -58.53 4.21 -27.52
N ALA A 12 -58.97 5.43 -27.63
CA ALA A 12 -59.04 6.43 -26.56
C ALA A 12 -60.36 6.30 -25.82
N LEU A 13 -60.35 6.23 -24.53
CA LEU A 13 -61.48 6.39 -23.63
C LEU A 13 -61.12 7.41 -22.56
N LEU A 14 -61.79 8.55 -22.56
CA LEU A 14 -61.82 9.51 -21.48
C LEU A 14 -62.80 9.03 -20.39
N PRO A 15 -62.50 9.21 -19.12
CA PRO A 15 -63.52 9.29 -18.11
C PRO A 15 -63.60 10.68 -17.42
N LEU A 16 -64.78 10.98 -17.03
CA LEU A 16 -65.27 12.18 -16.39
C LEU A 16 -64.63 12.50 -15.04
N ALA A 17 -64.54 13.80 -14.79
CA ALA A 17 -64.18 14.37 -13.50
C ALA A 17 -65.19 14.05 -12.41
N GLY A 18 -64.73 13.52 -11.27
CA GLY A 18 -65.49 13.53 -10.02
C GLY A 18 -64.65 14.21 -8.95
N CYS A 19 -65.11 15.39 -8.50
CA CYS A 19 -64.55 16.11 -7.36
C CYS A 19 -64.88 15.37 -6.06
N ALA A 20 -63.86 14.79 -5.38
CA ALA A 20 -63.97 14.39 -3.98
C ALA A 20 -62.90 15.11 -3.18
N ALA A 21 -63.32 15.93 -2.24
CA ALA A 21 -62.44 16.64 -1.30
C ALA A 21 -61.83 15.66 -0.31
N THR A 22 -60.52 15.59 -0.30
CA THR A 22 -59.73 14.83 0.70
C THR A 22 -59.34 15.75 1.87
N PRO A 23 -59.47 15.33 3.13
CA PRO A 23 -59.07 16.14 4.28
C PRO A 23 -57.53 16.26 4.34
N ALA A 24 -57.05 17.47 4.64
CA ALA A 24 -55.64 17.78 4.81
C ALA A 24 -55.04 17.05 5.99
N THR A 25 -54.00 16.26 5.71
CA THR A 25 -53.12 15.66 6.74
C THR A 25 -52.19 16.74 7.31
N PRO A 26 -51.99 16.82 8.63
CA PRO A 26 -51.08 17.81 9.20
C PRO A 26 -49.63 17.50 8.79
N THR A 27 -48.98 18.45 8.15
CA THR A 27 -47.54 18.41 7.79
C THR A 27 -46.74 18.55 9.06
N THR A 28 -46.16 17.44 9.54
CA THR A 28 -45.15 17.47 10.61
C THR A 28 -43.84 17.93 9.98
N THR A 29 -43.41 19.12 10.32
CA THR A 29 -42.09 19.65 10.00
C THR A 29 -41.04 18.79 10.69
N PRO A 30 -40.05 18.22 9.97
CA PRO A 30 -38.95 17.47 10.62
C PRO A 30 -38.12 18.43 11.50
N PRO A 31 -37.64 17.97 12.66
CA PRO A 31 -36.78 18.79 13.51
C PRO A 31 -35.46 19.15 12.76
N PRO A 32 -34.86 20.32 13.07
CA PRO A 32 -33.63 20.75 12.40
C PRO A 32 -32.54 19.71 12.65
N ALA A 33 -31.87 19.29 11.58
CA ALA A 33 -30.71 18.41 11.64
C ALA A 33 -29.61 19.07 12.48
N THR A 34 -29.30 18.47 13.64
CA THR A 34 -28.16 18.88 14.46
C THR A 34 -26.90 18.58 13.69
N THR A 35 -26.31 19.60 13.08
CA THR A 35 -24.98 19.51 12.46
C THR A 35 -23.96 19.34 13.56
N THR A 36 -23.56 18.11 13.85
CA THR A 36 -22.43 17.83 14.74
C THR A 36 -21.17 18.28 14.03
N THR A 37 -20.70 19.47 14.32
CA THR A 37 -19.40 19.96 13.88
C THR A 37 -18.33 19.13 14.60
N THR A 38 -17.80 18.12 13.93
CA THR A 38 -16.63 17.39 14.42
C THR A 38 -15.44 18.35 14.34
N THR A 39 -15.13 18.99 15.46
CA THR A 39 -13.90 19.79 15.59
C THR A 39 -12.72 18.84 15.46
N SER A 40 -12.06 18.81 14.30
CA SER A 40 -10.78 18.12 14.14
C SER A 40 -9.79 18.76 15.10
N ALA A 41 -9.32 17.99 16.06
CA ALA A 41 -8.24 18.41 16.95
C ALA A 41 -7.00 18.75 16.08
N ALA A 42 -6.29 19.82 16.42
CA ALA A 42 -5.05 20.17 15.74
C ALA A 42 -4.07 18.97 15.79
N PRO A 43 -3.33 18.68 14.71
CA PRO A 43 -2.41 17.55 14.67
C PRO A 43 -1.37 17.67 15.80
N VAL A 44 -1.21 16.58 16.55
CA VAL A 44 -0.23 16.49 17.63
C VAL A 44 1.17 16.61 17.02
N LYS A 45 1.94 17.59 17.48
CA LYS A 45 3.31 17.77 17.02
C LYS A 45 4.26 16.82 17.74
N HIS A 46 5.02 16.06 16.99
CA HIS A 46 6.00 15.09 17.51
C HIS A 46 7.43 15.68 17.42
N ASP A 47 7.81 16.54 18.38
CA ASP A 47 9.10 17.24 18.35
C ASP A 47 10.31 16.29 18.26
N ALA A 48 10.22 15.09 18.86
CA ALA A 48 11.27 14.09 18.72
C ALA A 48 11.53 13.67 17.27
N LEU A 49 10.50 13.60 16.42
CA LEU A 49 10.68 13.28 14.99
C LEU A 49 11.30 14.45 14.22
N VAL A 50 10.99 15.68 14.62
CA VAL A 50 11.65 16.88 14.07
C VAL A 50 13.14 16.91 14.44
N GLU A 51 13.49 16.53 15.66
CA GLU A 51 14.90 16.44 16.07
C GLU A 51 15.65 15.33 15.34
N LEU A 52 14.99 14.21 15.00
CA LEU A 52 15.57 13.17 14.14
C LEU A 52 15.84 13.70 12.73
N GLU A 53 14.94 14.50 12.12
CA GLU A 53 15.20 15.13 10.82
C GLU A 53 16.48 15.98 10.86
N LYS A 54 16.66 16.78 11.91
CA LYS A 54 17.85 17.60 12.08
C LYS A 54 19.12 16.77 12.31
N LYS A 55 19.03 15.77 13.20
CA LYS A 55 20.16 14.89 13.55
C LYS A 55 20.72 14.15 12.34
N PHE A 56 19.84 13.68 11.46
CA PHE A 56 20.21 12.85 10.31
C PHE A 56 20.29 13.64 9.00
N ASP A 57 20.02 14.95 9.02
CA ASP A 57 19.91 15.80 7.82
C ASP A 57 19.04 15.13 6.76
N ALA A 58 17.82 14.77 7.13
CA ALA A 58 16.90 14.00 6.30
C ALA A 58 15.46 14.47 6.49
N ARG A 59 14.67 14.43 5.44
CA ARG A 59 13.23 14.55 5.49
C ARG A 59 12.65 13.20 5.93
N LEU A 60 11.80 13.20 6.95
CA LEU A 60 11.24 12.01 7.58
C LEU A 60 9.71 12.05 7.54
N GLY A 61 9.08 11.03 6.99
CA GLY A 61 7.65 10.81 7.06
C GLY A 61 7.33 9.59 7.91
N VAL A 62 6.41 9.74 8.86
CA VAL A 62 5.97 8.67 9.76
C VAL A 62 4.45 8.63 9.83
N TYR A 63 3.90 7.45 9.63
CA TYR A 63 2.54 7.12 10.01
C TYR A 63 2.56 5.82 10.83
N ALA A 64 2.01 5.87 12.01
CA ALA A 64 1.86 4.67 12.84
C ALA A 64 0.49 4.64 13.48
N ALA A 65 -0.11 3.45 13.57
CA ALA A 65 -1.43 3.22 14.12
C ALA A 65 -1.44 1.99 15.03
N GLY A 66 -2.06 2.13 16.19
CA GLY A 66 -2.24 1.10 17.22
C GLY A 66 -3.33 1.54 18.17
N VAL A 67 -3.06 1.63 19.47
CA VAL A 67 -4.00 2.22 20.46
C VAL A 67 -4.22 3.72 20.25
N GLY A 68 -3.41 4.34 19.41
CA GLY A 68 -3.48 5.73 18.96
C GLY A 68 -2.80 5.87 17.61
N THR A 69 -2.58 7.09 17.15
CA THR A 69 -1.88 7.40 15.90
C THR A 69 -0.70 8.34 16.14
N ILE A 70 0.35 8.15 15.35
CA ILE A 70 1.47 9.10 15.23
C ILE A 70 1.55 9.52 13.77
N GLU A 71 1.56 10.82 13.55
CA GLU A 71 1.56 11.43 12.24
C GLU A 71 2.63 12.52 12.15
N HIS A 72 3.61 12.30 11.28
CA HIS A 72 4.63 13.28 10.97
C HIS A 72 4.86 13.27 9.46
N ARG A 73 4.52 14.35 8.76
CA ARG A 73 4.50 14.38 7.30
C ARG A 73 3.77 13.17 6.69
N ALA A 74 2.74 12.68 7.39
CA ALA A 74 2.08 11.42 7.06
C ALA A 74 1.38 11.46 5.70
N ASP A 75 1.01 12.64 5.23
CA ASP A 75 0.31 12.88 3.95
C ASP A 75 1.21 13.53 2.90
N GLU A 76 2.51 13.70 3.18
CA GLU A 76 3.46 14.16 2.18
C GLU A 76 3.98 13.01 1.33
N ARG A 77 4.23 13.29 0.02
CA ARG A 77 4.72 12.27 -0.90
C ARG A 77 6.20 11.97 -0.73
N PHE A 78 6.53 10.68 -0.75
CA PHE A 78 7.88 10.15 -0.78
C PHE A 78 7.99 9.09 -1.89
N ALA A 79 9.16 8.94 -2.50
CA ALA A 79 9.43 7.83 -3.41
C ALA A 79 9.40 6.52 -2.63
N PHE A 80 8.54 5.60 -3.01
CA PHE A 80 8.34 4.35 -2.26
C PHE A 80 9.42 3.30 -2.54
N CYS A 81 10.11 3.36 -3.68
CA CYS A 81 11.11 2.38 -4.10
C CYS A 81 10.59 0.94 -3.97
N SER A 82 11.41 0.00 -3.51
CA SER A 82 11.05 -1.42 -3.44
C SER A 82 9.91 -1.78 -2.47
N THR A 83 9.30 -0.83 -1.74
CA THR A 83 8.12 -1.17 -0.92
C THR A 83 6.93 -1.63 -1.78
N PHE A 84 6.86 -1.24 -3.06
CA PHE A 84 5.84 -1.72 -4.00
C PHE A 84 5.79 -3.24 -4.16
N LYS A 85 6.91 -3.95 -3.92
CA LYS A 85 6.98 -5.40 -4.17
C LYS A 85 6.05 -6.21 -3.29
N GLY A 86 5.78 -5.74 -2.07
CA GLY A 86 4.74 -6.32 -1.21
C GLY A 86 3.35 -6.11 -1.80
N LEU A 87 3.08 -4.91 -2.32
CA LEU A 87 1.82 -4.57 -2.98
C LEU A 87 1.62 -5.33 -4.30
N ALA A 88 2.69 -5.48 -5.10
CA ALA A 88 2.64 -6.26 -6.34
C ALA A 88 2.38 -7.75 -6.07
N ALA A 89 3.02 -8.33 -5.05
CA ALA A 89 2.73 -9.69 -4.62
C ALA A 89 1.27 -9.84 -4.15
N ALA A 90 0.76 -8.89 -3.37
CA ALA A 90 -0.64 -8.85 -2.94
C ALA A 90 -1.61 -8.79 -4.13
N ALA A 91 -1.32 -7.94 -5.12
CA ALA A 91 -2.15 -7.81 -6.32
C ALA A 91 -2.16 -9.11 -7.15
N VAL A 92 -1.02 -9.80 -7.27
CA VAL A 92 -0.93 -11.13 -7.93
C VAL A 92 -1.76 -12.15 -7.15
N LEU A 93 -1.65 -12.19 -5.84
CA LEU A 93 -2.45 -13.06 -4.97
C LEU A 93 -3.95 -12.78 -5.08
N HIS A 94 -4.33 -11.49 -5.08
CA HIS A 94 -5.73 -11.07 -5.18
C HIS A 94 -6.37 -11.58 -6.47
N ARG A 95 -5.68 -11.42 -7.61
CA ARG A 95 -6.22 -11.75 -8.94
C ARG A 95 -6.26 -13.24 -9.28
N ASN A 96 -5.49 -14.07 -8.57
CA ASN A 96 -5.28 -15.45 -8.96
C ASN A 96 -5.64 -16.44 -7.84
N PRO A 97 -6.14 -17.65 -8.16
CA PRO A 97 -6.23 -18.72 -7.18
C PRO A 97 -4.83 -19.20 -6.77
N MET A 98 -4.70 -19.76 -5.58
CA MET A 98 -3.40 -20.24 -5.04
C MET A 98 -2.71 -21.26 -5.96
N THR A 99 -3.47 -22.05 -6.70
CA THR A 99 -2.94 -23.03 -7.69
C THR A 99 -2.25 -22.35 -8.87
N HIS A 100 -2.65 -21.13 -9.25
CA HIS A 100 -2.01 -20.40 -10.33
C HIS A 100 -0.57 -19.97 -9.97
N LEU A 101 -0.25 -19.87 -8.69
CA LEU A 101 1.08 -19.53 -8.23
C LEU A 101 2.15 -20.57 -8.58
N ASP A 102 1.75 -21.76 -9.04
CA ASP A 102 2.66 -22.80 -9.54
C ASP A 102 3.02 -22.62 -11.03
N THR A 103 2.42 -21.64 -11.71
CA THR A 103 2.78 -21.28 -13.09
C THR A 103 4.22 -20.81 -13.16
N VAL A 104 5.00 -21.38 -14.10
CA VAL A 104 6.39 -20.97 -14.35
C VAL A 104 6.40 -19.74 -15.25
N VAL A 105 7.10 -18.70 -14.82
CA VAL A 105 7.37 -17.49 -15.57
C VAL A 105 8.81 -17.57 -16.10
N THR A 106 8.97 -17.49 -17.40
CA THR A 106 10.28 -17.46 -18.06
C THR A 106 10.73 -16.02 -18.27
N TYR A 107 12.02 -15.81 -18.25
CA TYR A 107 12.70 -14.54 -18.47
C TYR A 107 14.12 -14.81 -18.98
N THR A 108 14.81 -13.77 -19.40
CA THR A 108 16.13 -13.87 -20.00
C THR A 108 17.16 -13.07 -19.19
N GLU A 109 18.43 -13.17 -19.56
CA GLU A 109 19.49 -12.35 -18.97
C GLU A 109 19.26 -10.85 -19.19
N ALA A 110 18.58 -10.47 -20.29
CA ALA A 110 18.23 -9.08 -20.56
C ALA A 110 17.22 -8.49 -19.54
N ASP A 111 16.46 -9.32 -18.86
CA ASP A 111 15.53 -8.92 -17.79
C ASP A 111 16.23 -8.67 -16.46
N LEU A 112 17.50 -9.10 -16.30
CA LEU A 112 18.18 -9.09 -15.01
C LEU A 112 18.57 -7.68 -14.56
N MET A 113 18.07 -7.30 -13.38
CA MET A 113 18.48 -6.07 -12.69
C MET A 113 19.76 -6.30 -11.88
N LYS A 114 20.44 -5.23 -11.50
CA LYS A 114 21.63 -5.32 -10.62
C LYS A 114 21.29 -5.98 -9.28
N SER A 115 20.07 -5.77 -8.79
CA SER A 115 19.55 -6.31 -7.52
C SER A 115 18.97 -7.73 -7.63
N SER A 116 19.19 -8.45 -8.74
CA SER A 116 18.66 -9.79 -8.99
C SER A 116 19.50 -10.88 -8.32
N THR A 117 19.36 -11.05 -7.01
CA THR A 117 20.15 -12.02 -6.24
C THR A 117 19.63 -13.46 -6.37
N ILE A 118 18.32 -13.62 -6.52
CA ILE A 118 17.65 -14.92 -6.63
C ILE A 118 17.37 -15.24 -8.10
N THR A 119 16.70 -14.34 -8.82
CA THR A 119 16.28 -14.58 -10.22
C THR A 119 17.45 -14.88 -11.14
N ARG A 120 18.65 -14.32 -10.89
CA ARG A 120 19.87 -14.60 -11.66
C ARG A 120 20.24 -16.09 -11.70
N GLN A 121 19.86 -16.84 -10.69
CA GLN A 121 20.19 -18.27 -10.58
C GLN A 121 19.22 -19.17 -11.36
N HIS A 122 18.13 -18.60 -11.87
CA HIS A 122 17.00 -19.33 -12.47
C HIS A 122 16.68 -18.90 -13.92
N VAL A 123 17.57 -18.18 -14.58
CA VAL A 123 17.34 -17.69 -15.95
C VAL A 123 17.02 -18.82 -16.93
N GLN A 124 17.71 -19.96 -16.79
CA GLN A 124 17.55 -21.12 -17.70
C GLN A 124 16.26 -21.92 -17.44
N THR A 125 15.73 -21.88 -16.23
CA THR A 125 14.57 -22.69 -15.83
C THR A 125 13.29 -21.89 -15.72
N GLY A 126 13.37 -20.55 -15.59
CA GLY A 126 12.30 -19.74 -15.09
C GLY A 126 12.03 -19.99 -13.61
N MET A 127 11.03 -19.31 -13.06
CA MET A 127 10.61 -19.45 -11.67
C MET A 127 9.09 -19.53 -11.57
N LYS A 128 8.58 -20.30 -10.62
CA LYS A 128 7.16 -20.26 -10.30
C LYS A 128 6.76 -18.88 -9.78
N LEU A 129 5.54 -18.48 -10.02
CA LEU A 129 5.03 -17.18 -9.58
C LEU A 129 5.12 -17.02 -8.04
N ARG A 130 4.93 -18.09 -7.27
CA ARG A 130 5.14 -18.10 -5.81
C ARG A 130 6.59 -17.80 -5.41
N ASP A 131 7.55 -18.33 -6.17
CA ASP A 131 8.98 -18.15 -5.91
C ASP A 131 9.42 -16.72 -6.33
N LEU A 132 8.76 -16.14 -7.34
CA LEU A 132 8.93 -14.73 -7.67
C LEU A 132 8.37 -13.82 -6.56
N CYS A 133 7.23 -14.15 -5.95
CA CYS A 133 6.73 -13.43 -4.77
C CYS A 133 7.73 -13.54 -3.61
N ASP A 134 8.29 -14.73 -3.33
CA ASP A 134 9.32 -14.92 -2.30
C ASP A 134 10.55 -14.06 -2.59
N ALA A 135 11.12 -14.13 -3.80
CA ALA A 135 12.29 -13.36 -4.20
C ALA A 135 12.05 -11.84 -4.11
N ALA A 136 10.91 -11.36 -4.58
CA ALA A 136 10.55 -9.94 -4.56
C ALA A 136 10.33 -9.41 -3.15
N VAL A 137 9.59 -10.14 -2.31
CA VAL A 137 9.21 -9.67 -0.98
C VAL A 137 10.35 -9.85 0.01
N ARG A 138 10.92 -11.07 0.10
CA ARG A 138 11.93 -11.39 1.12
C ARG A 138 13.31 -10.85 0.81
N HIS A 139 13.74 -10.96 -0.45
CA HIS A 139 15.08 -10.58 -0.89
C HIS A 139 15.12 -9.23 -1.60
N SER A 140 13.96 -8.64 -1.85
CA SER A 140 13.83 -7.40 -2.62
C SER A 140 14.43 -7.50 -4.04
N ASP A 141 14.41 -8.70 -4.65
CA ASP A 141 14.93 -8.98 -5.98
C ASP A 141 14.24 -8.09 -7.03
N GLY A 142 15.04 -7.34 -7.79
CA GLY A 142 14.53 -6.33 -8.72
C GLY A 142 13.83 -6.94 -9.92
N THR A 143 14.44 -7.96 -10.52
CA THR A 143 13.82 -8.67 -11.65
C THR A 143 12.53 -9.35 -11.20
N ALA A 144 12.49 -10.00 -10.04
CA ALA A 144 11.26 -10.59 -9.53
C ALA A 144 10.15 -9.54 -9.38
N GLY A 145 10.46 -8.34 -8.86
CA GLY A 145 9.51 -7.23 -8.79
C GLY A 145 8.96 -6.83 -10.15
N ASN A 146 9.83 -6.68 -11.16
CA ASN A 146 9.42 -6.36 -12.53
C ASN A 146 8.59 -7.48 -13.17
N LEU A 147 8.92 -8.76 -12.89
CA LEU A 147 8.16 -9.91 -13.38
C LEU A 147 6.76 -9.98 -12.77
N LEU A 148 6.60 -9.63 -11.48
CA LEU A 148 5.29 -9.51 -10.86
C LEU A 148 4.46 -8.39 -11.50
N LEU A 149 5.06 -7.21 -11.77
CA LEU A 149 4.37 -6.15 -12.51
C LEU A 149 3.99 -6.59 -13.92
N ARG A 150 4.88 -7.30 -14.63
CA ARG A 150 4.58 -7.87 -15.96
C ARG A 150 3.41 -8.85 -15.90
N ALA A 151 3.36 -9.71 -14.89
CA ALA A 151 2.25 -10.66 -14.68
C ALA A 151 0.91 -9.95 -14.36
N LEU A 152 0.95 -8.77 -13.78
CA LEU A 152 -0.22 -7.93 -13.56
C LEU A 152 -0.69 -7.19 -14.82
N GLY A 153 0.17 -7.00 -15.81
CA GLY A 153 -0.09 -6.18 -17.00
C GLY A 153 0.57 -4.79 -16.97
N GLY A 154 1.50 -4.57 -16.03
CA GLY A 154 2.33 -3.36 -15.93
C GLY A 154 2.03 -2.48 -14.71
N PRO A 155 2.79 -1.38 -14.54
CA PRO A 155 2.68 -0.46 -13.40
C PRO A 155 1.27 0.11 -13.18
N ALA A 156 0.57 0.48 -14.26
CA ALA A 156 -0.79 1.03 -14.19
C ALA A 156 -1.79 0.06 -13.55
N GLU A 157 -1.60 -1.26 -13.73
CA GLU A 157 -2.45 -2.26 -13.14
C GLU A 157 -2.24 -2.40 -11.62
N LEU A 158 -1.02 -2.18 -11.13
CA LEU A 158 -0.79 -2.08 -9.70
C LEU A 158 -1.47 -0.83 -9.13
N THR A 159 -1.35 0.32 -9.81
CA THR A 159 -2.04 1.55 -9.40
C THR A 159 -3.55 1.33 -9.35
N ARG A 160 -4.15 0.65 -10.35
CA ARG A 160 -5.58 0.33 -10.35
C ARG A 160 -5.96 -0.56 -9.15
N TYR A 161 -5.20 -1.61 -8.88
CA TYR A 161 -5.43 -2.45 -7.70
C TYR A 161 -5.42 -1.66 -6.40
N LEU A 162 -4.51 -0.70 -6.26
CA LEU A 162 -4.45 0.17 -5.08
C LEU A 162 -5.69 1.08 -4.97
N ARG A 163 -6.22 1.60 -6.11
CA ARG A 163 -7.50 2.32 -6.13
C ARG A 163 -8.67 1.45 -5.67
N ASP A 164 -8.71 0.19 -6.14
CA ASP A 164 -9.72 -0.78 -5.69
C ASP A 164 -9.58 -1.10 -4.20
N LEU A 165 -8.36 -1.06 -3.66
CA LEU A 165 -8.06 -1.19 -2.22
C LEU A 165 -8.46 0.06 -1.41
N GLY A 166 -8.72 1.20 -2.08
CA GLY A 166 -9.11 2.49 -1.49
C GLY A 166 -7.91 3.40 -1.18
N ASP A 167 -6.78 3.21 -1.86
CA ASP A 167 -5.64 4.12 -1.84
C ASP A 167 -5.68 5.03 -3.07
N ASP A 168 -6.03 6.30 -2.88
CA ASP A 168 -6.09 7.31 -3.93
C ASP A 168 -4.74 8.03 -4.15
N GLU A 169 -3.76 7.77 -3.31
CA GLU A 169 -2.50 8.50 -3.26
C GLU A 169 -1.35 7.79 -3.99
N THR A 170 -1.13 6.51 -3.71
CA THR A 170 0.00 5.76 -4.26
C THR A 170 -0.15 5.59 -5.78
N ARG A 171 0.93 5.87 -6.50
CA ARG A 171 0.96 5.67 -7.96
C ARG A 171 2.26 4.99 -8.39
N MET A 172 2.11 3.96 -9.20
CA MET A 172 3.21 3.25 -9.85
C MET A 172 3.24 3.63 -11.33
N ASP A 173 4.35 4.18 -11.77
CA ASP A 173 4.50 4.70 -13.15
C ASP A 173 5.58 3.96 -13.93
N ARG A 174 6.63 3.52 -13.25
CA ARG A 174 7.82 2.93 -13.87
C ARG A 174 8.13 1.55 -13.27
N VAL A 175 9.13 0.90 -13.80
CA VAL A 175 9.69 -0.36 -13.30
C VAL A 175 11.11 -0.13 -12.78
N GLU A 176 11.74 -1.12 -12.13
CA GLU A 176 13.18 -1.03 -11.83
C GLU A 176 14.00 -1.05 -13.13
N PRO A 177 15.09 -0.25 -13.21
CA PRO A 177 15.71 0.50 -12.10
C PRO A 177 15.12 1.91 -11.85
N ASP A 178 14.27 2.44 -12.73
CA ASP A 178 13.87 3.86 -12.76
C ASP A 178 13.10 4.30 -11.52
N ILE A 179 12.33 3.39 -10.88
CA ILE A 179 11.61 3.70 -9.63
C ILE A 179 12.53 4.06 -8.46
N THR A 180 13.82 3.71 -8.56
CA THR A 180 14.80 3.99 -7.51
C THR A 180 15.51 5.33 -7.68
N SER A 181 15.21 6.08 -8.77
CA SER A 181 15.74 7.42 -8.97
C SER A 181 15.35 8.39 -7.86
N ALA A 182 14.14 8.22 -7.31
CA ALA A 182 13.64 8.89 -6.12
C ALA A 182 13.84 10.42 -6.12
N THR A 183 13.75 11.05 -7.29
CA THR A 183 14.03 12.49 -7.47
C THR A 183 13.03 13.33 -6.69
N PRO A 184 13.47 14.21 -5.79
CA PRO A 184 12.57 15.09 -5.03
C PRO A 184 11.67 15.92 -5.96
N GLY A 185 10.38 15.97 -5.64
CA GLY A 185 9.38 16.71 -6.43
C GLY A 185 8.82 15.96 -7.64
N ASP A 186 9.41 14.83 -8.05
CA ASP A 186 8.82 13.95 -9.06
C ASP A 186 7.63 13.19 -8.44
N PRO A 187 6.39 13.33 -8.95
CA PRO A 187 5.24 12.66 -8.39
C PRO A 187 5.17 11.17 -8.77
N ARG A 188 5.97 10.71 -9.73
CA ARG A 188 5.98 9.31 -10.18
C ARG A 188 6.58 8.39 -9.12
N ASP A 189 6.00 7.21 -9.00
CA ASP A 189 6.45 6.16 -8.08
C ASP A 189 6.54 6.65 -6.64
N THR A 190 5.50 7.40 -6.22
CA THR A 190 5.38 7.97 -4.88
C THR A 190 4.13 7.49 -4.16
N ALA A 191 4.21 7.52 -2.86
CA ALA A 191 3.13 7.29 -1.91
C ALA A 191 3.26 8.23 -0.72
N THR A 192 2.28 8.24 0.15
CA THR A 192 2.39 8.84 1.47
C THR A 192 2.67 7.77 2.53
N PRO A 193 3.29 8.10 3.67
CA PRO A 193 3.40 7.16 4.78
C PRO A 193 2.06 6.58 5.21
N ARG A 194 1.00 7.41 5.24
CA ARG A 194 -0.37 6.98 5.57
C ARG A 194 -0.91 5.98 4.55
N SER A 195 -0.83 6.28 3.26
CA SER A 195 -1.39 5.40 2.23
C SER A 195 -0.72 4.03 2.24
N LEU A 196 0.62 3.97 2.19
CA LEU A 196 1.36 2.71 2.26
C LEU A 196 1.09 1.95 3.57
N GLY A 197 1.08 2.66 4.70
CA GLY A 197 0.79 2.04 5.97
C GLY A 197 -0.60 1.40 5.98
N THR A 198 -1.61 2.13 5.55
CA THR A 198 -3.00 1.65 5.49
C THR A 198 -3.14 0.45 4.57
N ASP A 199 -2.46 0.44 3.41
CA ASP A 199 -2.46 -0.70 2.49
C ASP A 199 -1.88 -1.94 3.15
N TYR A 200 -0.70 -1.84 3.76
CA TYR A 200 -0.09 -2.96 4.46
C TYR A 200 -0.95 -3.45 5.64
N GLN A 201 -1.62 -2.55 6.35
CA GLN A 201 -2.57 -2.93 7.40
C GLN A 201 -3.74 -3.74 6.84
N ARG A 202 -4.37 -3.28 5.75
CA ARG A 202 -5.49 -3.98 5.09
C ARG A 202 -5.07 -5.36 4.56
N LEU A 203 -3.86 -5.46 4.00
CA LEU A 203 -3.31 -6.68 3.42
C LEU A 203 -2.88 -7.72 4.45
N VAL A 204 -2.39 -7.29 5.62
CA VAL A 204 -1.79 -8.18 6.64
C VAL A 204 -2.74 -8.47 7.79
N LEU A 205 -3.54 -7.49 8.21
CA LEU A 205 -4.46 -7.60 9.35
C LEU A 205 -5.92 -7.60 8.93
N GLY A 206 -6.26 -6.99 7.80
CA GLY A 206 -7.62 -6.86 7.31
C GLY A 206 -8.06 -8.05 6.45
N ASP A 207 -9.09 -7.81 5.66
CA ASP A 207 -9.79 -8.77 4.80
C ASP A 207 -9.57 -8.53 3.29
N ALA A 208 -8.63 -7.66 2.93
CA ALA A 208 -8.30 -7.36 1.53
C ALA A 208 -7.81 -8.58 0.72
N LEU A 209 -7.34 -9.61 1.41
CA LEU A 209 -6.99 -10.91 0.83
C LEU A 209 -7.74 -12.03 1.56
N GLU A 210 -8.12 -13.07 0.80
CA GLU A 210 -8.60 -14.33 1.39
C GLU A 210 -7.57 -14.89 2.40
N PRO A 211 -8.00 -15.59 3.46
CA PRO A 211 -7.10 -16.02 4.55
C PRO A 211 -5.83 -16.72 4.09
N ALA A 212 -5.89 -17.68 3.20
CA ALA A 212 -4.72 -18.41 2.72
C ALA A 212 -3.73 -17.53 1.95
N LYS A 213 -4.24 -16.55 1.20
CA LYS A 213 -3.43 -15.58 0.46
C LYS A 213 -2.78 -14.55 1.37
N ARG A 214 -3.53 -14.09 2.38
CA ARG A 214 -3.04 -13.19 3.43
C ARG A 214 -1.94 -13.85 4.24
N ASP A 215 -2.15 -15.09 4.67
CA ASP A 215 -1.17 -15.84 5.45
C ASP A 215 0.12 -16.08 4.64
N PHE A 216 0.00 -16.38 3.34
CA PHE A 216 1.15 -16.50 2.45
C PHE A 216 1.93 -15.18 2.35
N LEU A 217 1.26 -14.06 2.09
CA LEU A 217 1.92 -12.75 2.02
C LEU A 217 2.57 -12.36 3.35
N LYS A 218 1.86 -12.57 4.46
CA LYS A 218 2.35 -12.29 5.81
C LYS A 218 3.60 -13.10 6.13
N ASP A 219 3.62 -14.39 5.82
CA ASP A 219 4.80 -15.25 6.01
C ASP A 219 6.02 -14.72 5.23
N LEU A 220 5.83 -14.29 3.97
CA LEU A 220 6.91 -13.70 3.18
C LEU A 220 7.46 -12.41 3.83
N LEU A 221 6.59 -11.54 4.32
CA LEU A 221 6.98 -10.30 4.98
C LEU A 221 7.68 -10.55 6.33
N GLU A 222 7.22 -11.52 7.12
CA GLU A 222 7.84 -11.91 8.39
C GLU A 222 9.25 -12.47 8.18
N ARG A 223 9.44 -13.29 7.13
CA ARG A 223 10.73 -13.88 6.76
C ARG A 223 11.62 -12.98 5.89
N SER A 224 11.29 -11.69 5.74
CA SER A 224 12.13 -10.73 5.02
C SER A 224 13.54 -10.71 5.58
N VAL A 225 14.55 -10.81 4.70
CA VAL A 225 15.98 -10.77 5.06
C VAL A 225 16.56 -9.36 4.94
N THR A 226 15.74 -8.38 4.56
CA THR A 226 16.10 -6.97 4.50
C THR A 226 15.59 -6.23 5.74
N GLY A 227 16.13 -5.05 6.04
CA GLY A 227 15.61 -4.18 7.10
C GLY A 227 15.97 -4.59 8.54
N ALA A 228 16.93 -5.48 8.75
CA ALA A 228 17.37 -5.87 10.10
C ALA A 228 17.79 -4.69 10.98
N LYS A 229 18.27 -3.59 10.37
CA LYS A 229 18.72 -2.37 11.04
C LYS A 229 17.69 -1.22 10.98
N ARG A 230 16.46 -1.49 10.47
CA ARG A 230 15.39 -0.50 10.35
C ARG A 230 14.33 -0.72 11.42
N ILE A 231 13.05 -0.89 11.06
CA ILE A 231 11.96 -1.10 12.03
C ILE A 231 12.30 -2.26 12.98
N ARG A 232 12.85 -3.37 12.50
CA ARG A 232 13.23 -4.52 13.33
C ARG A 232 14.22 -4.16 14.45
N ALA A 233 15.08 -3.17 14.26
CA ALA A 233 16.03 -2.72 15.27
C ALA A 233 15.42 -1.80 16.33
N GLY A 234 14.28 -1.17 16.04
CA GLY A 234 13.61 -0.22 16.93
C GLY A 234 12.47 -0.81 17.76
N VAL A 235 12.08 -2.08 17.53
CA VAL A 235 10.99 -2.73 18.26
C VAL A 235 11.50 -3.56 19.46
N PRO A 236 10.64 -3.84 20.46
CA PRO A 236 11.01 -4.69 21.60
C PRO A 236 11.49 -6.07 21.17
N GLN A 237 12.42 -6.63 21.92
CA GLN A 237 12.89 -8.00 21.72
C GLN A 237 11.70 -9.00 21.78
N GLY A 238 11.69 -9.98 20.89
CA GLY A 238 10.61 -10.96 20.77
C GLY A 238 9.41 -10.49 19.93
N SER A 239 9.40 -9.26 19.40
CA SER A 239 8.37 -8.82 18.47
C SER A 239 8.44 -9.60 17.16
N LYS A 240 7.27 -10.01 16.63
CA LYS A 240 7.17 -10.43 15.22
C LYS A 240 7.02 -9.20 14.36
N VAL A 241 7.62 -9.21 13.18
CA VAL A 241 7.63 -8.06 12.26
C VAL A 241 7.43 -8.55 10.83
N ALA A 242 6.32 -8.17 10.22
CA ALA A 242 6.08 -8.37 8.80
C ALA A 242 6.40 -7.07 8.06
N SER A 243 7.54 -6.98 7.37
CA SER A 243 8.00 -5.72 6.80
C SER A 243 8.48 -5.81 5.36
N LYS A 244 8.42 -4.65 4.67
CA LYS A 244 9.03 -4.46 3.35
C LYS A 244 9.81 -3.15 3.30
N THR A 245 11.08 -3.26 2.94
CA THR A 245 11.97 -2.10 2.78
C THR A 245 11.93 -1.53 1.37
N GLY A 246 12.30 -0.26 1.24
CA GLY A 246 12.61 0.43 -0.01
C GLY A 246 13.88 1.25 0.13
N THR A 247 14.68 1.33 -0.94
CA THR A 247 15.93 2.10 -0.94
C THR A 247 16.16 2.67 -2.35
N GLY A 248 16.60 3.91 -2.44
CA GLY A 248 16.85 4.60 -3.70
C GLY A 248 17.89 5.71 -3.58
N SER A 249 18.02 6.50 -4.63
CA SER A 249 18.84 7.71 -4.64
C SER A 249 18.31 8.74 -3.63
N TYR A 250 18.99 9.85 -3.49
CA TYR A 250 18.65 10.90 -2.53
C TYR A 250 18.55 10.41 -1.09
N GLY A 251 19.41 9.48 -0.69
CA GLY A 251 19.40 8.90 0.64
C GLY A 251 18.07 8.26 1.04
N THR A 252 17.25 7.87 0.05
CA THR A 252 15.93 7.29 0.30
C THR A 252 16.05 5.96 1.02
N ALA A 253 15.42 5.88 2.19
CA ALA A 253 15.26 4.66 2.95
C ALA A 253 13.84 4.62 3.53
N ASN A 254 13.14 3.51 3.26
CA ASN A 254 11.78 3.28 3.70
C ASN A 254 11.68 1.92 4.37
N ASP A 255 10.79 1.79 5.33
CA ASP A 255 10.36 0.50 5.87
C ASP A 255 8.90 0.60 6.31
N ILE A 256 8.07 -0.34 5.85
CA ILE A 256 6.66 -0.41 6.18
C ILE A 256 6.42 -1.75 6.84
N ALA A 257 5.83 -1.76 8.03
CA ALA A 257 5.69 -2.98 8.82
C ALA A 257 4.39 -3.05 9.62
N VAL A 258 3.90 -4.27 9.77
CA VAL A 258 3.02 -4.64 10.88
C VAL A 258 3.87 -5.35 11.92
N VAL A 259 3.76 -4.89 13.16
CA VAL A 259 4.56 -5.37 14.30
C VAL A 259 3.62 -5.95 15.35
N TRP A 260 3.93 -7.12 15.86
CA TRP A 260 3.25 -7.76 17.00
C TRP A 260 4.20 -7.74 18.20
N PRO A 261 4.13 -6.73 19.08
CA PRO A 261 4.94 -6.70 20.31
C PRO A 261 4.46 -7.77 21.26
N PRO A 262 5.34 -8.34 22.10
CA PRO A 262 4.93 -9.36 23.08
C PRO A 262 3.81 -8.89 24.00
N GLY A 263 2.70 -9.63 24.03
CA GLY A 263 1.56 -9.35 24.93
C GLY A 263 0.78 -8.06 24.60
N ARG A 264 0.92 -7.52 23.40
CA ARG A 264 0.23 -6.32 22.93
C ARG A 264 -0.47 -6.56 21.59
N GLU A 265 -1.45 -5.71 21.30
CA GLU A 265 -2.07 -5.67 19.98
C GLU A 265 -1.08 -5.25 18.89
N PRO A 266 -1.29 -5.67 17.64
CA PRO A 266 -0.44 -5.30 16.54
C PRO A 266 -0.47 -3.80 16.30
N ILE A 267 0.69 -3.26 15.91
CA ILE A 267 0.83 -1.87 15.47
C ILE A 267 1.32 -1.82 14.03
N LEU A 268 0.77 -0.88 13.28
CA LEU A 268 1.27 -0.52 11.98
C LEU A 268 2.34 0.56 12.13
N ILE A 269 3.44 0.46 11.39
CA ILE A 269 4.49 1.48 11.32
C ILE A 269 4.89 1.66 9.85
N ALA A 270 4.75 2.86 9.32
CA ALA A 270 5.24 3.25 8.00
C ALA A 270 6.22 4.41 8.16
N ILE A 271 7.47 4.20 7.80
CA ILE A 271 8.54 5.20 7.87
C ILE A 271 9.17 5.34 6.50
N MET A 272 9.21 6.57 6.01
CA MET A 272 9.78 6.95 4.73
C MET A 272 10.74 8.11 4.92
N SER A 273 11.88 8.10 4.23
CA SER A 273 12.85 9.18 4.35
C SER A 273 13.54 9.50 3.03
N SER A 274 14.02 10.72 2.91
CA SER A 274 14.83 11.18 1.78
C SER A 274 15.77 12.29 2.20
N ARG A 275 16.77 12.60 1.36
CA ARG A 275 17.71 13.71 1.51
C ARG A 275 17.70 14.59 0.27
N SER A 276 18.38 15.72 0.34
CA SER A 276 18.38 16.70 -0.74
C SER A 276 19.35 16.38 -1.89
N SER A 277 20.45 15.64 -1.63
CA SER A 277 21.48 15.33 -2.64
C SER A 277 21.28 13.94 -3.26
N ALA A 278 21.45 13.84 -4.57
CA ALA A 278 21.24 12.59 -5.31
C ALA A 278 22.15 11.44 -4.88
N ASP A 279 23.39 11.76 -4.48
CA ASP A 279 24.41 10.81 -4.04
C ASP A 279 24.45 10.64 -2.51
N ALA A 280 23.54 11.32 -1.78
CA ALA A 280 23.44 11.18 -0.34
C ALA A 280 23.25 9.72 0.07
N LYS A 281 23.96 9.31 1.10
CA LYS A 281 23.81 7.97 1.67
C LYS A 281 22.62 7.96 2.61
N TYR A 282 21.84 6.88 2.57
CA TYR A 282 20.81 6.64 3.58
C TYR A 282 21.45 6.20 4.90
N ASP A 283 20.73 6.43 5.99
CA ASP A 283 21.11 5.92 7.31
C ASP A 283 19.94 5.13 7.91
N GLU A 284 20.17 3.85 8.15
CA GLU A 284 19.14 2.95 8.69
C GLU A 284 18.81 3.26 10.16
N ALA A 285 19.74 3.91 10.89
CA ALA A 285 19.54 4.31 12.28
C ALA A 285 18.41 5.33 12.42
N LEU A 286 18.19 6.21 11.41
CA LEU A 286 17.05 7.11 11.39
C LEU A 286 15.73 6.35 11.56
N ILE A 287 15.54 5.28 10.79
CA ILE A 287 14.31 4.46 10.85
C ILE A 287 14.23 3.72 12.19
N ALA A 288 15.33 3.17 12.69
CA ALA A 288 15.35 2.48 13.98
C ALA A 288 15.02 3.42 15.15
N GLU A 289 15.59 4.62 15.18
CA GLU A 289 15.31 5.59 16.24
C GLU A 289 13.88 6.15 16.15
N ALA A 290 13.37 6.42 14.94
CA ALA A 290 11.98 6.81 14.75
C ALA A 290 11.03 5.69 15.21
N THR A 291 11.36 4.42 14.92
CA THR A 291 10.59 3.26 15.40
C THR A 291 10.59 3.17 16.92
N ALA A 292 11.75 3.34 17.57
CA ALA A 292 11.84 3.32 19.03
C ALA A 292 10.97 4.40 19.68
N TYR A 293 10.92 5.59 19.07
CA TYR A 293 10.01 6.65 19.50
C TYR A 293 8.53 6.24 19.35
N VAL A 294 8.15 5.70 18.17
CA VAL A 294 6.79 5.23 17.89
C VAL A 294 6.35 4.18 18.91
N VAL A 295 7.19 3.17 19.13
CA VAL A 295 6.94 2.09 20.07
C VAL A 295 6.74 2.63 21.49
N LYS A 296 7.67 3.48 21.96
CA LYS A 296 7.56 4.09 23.30
C LYS A 296 6.27 4.88 23.50
N THR A 297 5.71 5.44 22.41
CA THR A 297 4.52 6.30 22.48
C THR A 297 3.22 5.50 22.38
N LEU A 298 3.21 4.38 21.62
CA LEU A 298 2.00 3.61 21.32
C LEU A 298 1.85 2.30 22.13
N ILE A 299 2.87 1.88 22.87
CA ILE A 299 2.87 0.65 23.67
C ILE A 299 3.13 0.96 25.13
#